data_9d11327c8dfd71d99971a2a3516e6a03
#
_entry.id   9d11327c8dfd71d99971a2a3516e6a03
#
_cell.length_a   1.000
_cell.length_b   1.000
_cell.length_c   1.000
_cell.angle_alpha   90.00
_cell.angle_beta   90.00
_cell.angle_gamma   90.00
#
_symmetry.space_group_name_H-M   'P 1'
#
loop_
_entity.id
_entity.type
_entity.pdbx_description
1 polymer ?
#
loop_
_entity_poly.entity_id
_entity_poly.type
_entity_poly.pdbx_seq_one_letter_code
_entity_poly.pdbx_strand_id
1 'polypeptide(L)'
;MHYEWLGLVSSAVWAFAVLIAVPCAGRLGSIAYGRWRLFFAMILLGAMGLLTGGFRTMSGDDLLLLALSGTVGLFIGDTAYYASMNRLGPRIAGILFATNAVFSAAAGIIFYGDTFSIRSALGTALVFAGVITAIYFADGNRKAD
;
A
#
# COMPACT_ATOMS: atom_id res chain seq x y z
N MET A 1 18.70 -10.80 13.32
CA MET A 1 18.51 -11.23 11.92
C MET A 1 17.97 -10.03 11.17
N HIS A 2 18.63 -9.67 10.07
CA HIS A 2 18.32 -8.45 9.32
C HIS A 2 17.15 -8.72 8.35
N TYR A 3 15.93 -8.60 8.83
CA TYR A 3 14.72 -8.70 7.98
C TYR A 3 14.46 -7.44 7.13
N GLU A 4 15.30 -6.42 7.26
CA GLU A 4 15.22 -5.16 6.52
C GLU A 4 15.26 -5.37 4.99
N TRP A 5 16.03 -6.34 4.53
CA TRP A 5 16.12 -6.73 3.12
C TRP A 5 14.81 -7.28 2.56
N LEU A 6 14.01 -7.97 3.39
CA LEU A 6 12.70 -8.48 2.96
C LEU A 6 11.73 -7.34 2.68
N GLY A 7 11.84 -6.25 3.44
CA GLY A 7 11.07 -5.03 3.18
C GLY A 7 11.41 -4.40 1.82
N LEU A 8 12.70 -4.32 1.47
CA LEU A 8 13.13 -3.81 0.16
C LEU A 8 12.66 -4.70 -0.99
N VAL A 9 12.80 -6.02 -0.85
CA VAL A 9 12.30 -6.97 -1.86
C VAL A 9 10.80 -6.86 -2.03
N SER A 10 10.05 -6.81 -0.93
CA SER A 10 8.59 -6.62 -0.95
C SER A 10 8.19 -5.33 -1.65
N SER A 11 8.89 -4.22 -1.37
CA SER A 11 8.62 -2.93 -2.00
C SER A 11 8.92 -2.96 -3.50
N ALA A 12 10.00 -3.63 -3.93
CA ALA A 12 10.33 -3.79 -5.34
C ALA A 12 9.27 -4.63 -6.07
N VAL A 13 8.86 -5.76 -5.49
CA VAL A 13 7.79 -6.62 -6.05
C VAL A 13 6.49 -5.84 -6.16
N TRP A 14 6.15 -5.05 -5.13
CA TRP A 14 4.95 -4.22 -5.16
C TRP A 14 5.01 -3.14 -6.25
N ALA A 15 6.15 -2.48 -6.44
CA ALA A 15 6.35 -1.51 -7.51
C ALA A 15 6.16 -2.14 -8.90
N PHE A 16 6.70 -3.34 -9.12
CA PHE A 16 6.47 -4.10 -10.36
C PHE A 16 5.01 -4.46 -10.56
N ALA A 17 4.33 -4.92 -9.51
CA ALA A 17 2.91 -5.24 -9.56
C ALA A 17 2.05 -4.03 -9.96
N VAL A 18 2.38 -2.83 -9.47
CA VAL A 18 1.68 -1.59 -9.83
C VAL A 18 1.83 -1.26 -11.31
N LEU A 19 3.02 -1.47 -11.91
CA LEU A 19 3.23 -1.22 -13.34
C LEU A 19 2.30 -2.08 -14.22
N ILE A 20 2.03 -3.31 -13.80
CA ILE A 20 1.09 -4.21 -14.50
C ILE A 20 -0.36 -3.85 -14.16
N ALA A 21 -0.62 -3.45 -12.91
CA ALA A 21 -1.95 -3.15 -12.42
C ALA A 21 -2.58 -1.91 -13.07
N VAL A 22 -1.78 -0.86 -13.33
CA VAL A 22 -2.27 0.42 -13.88
C VAL A 22 -3.02 0.25 -15.21
N PRO A 23 -2.46 -0.38 -16.25
CA PRO A 23 -3.18 -0.57 -17.51
C PRO A 23 -4.40 -1.49 -17.36
N CYS A 24 -4.34 -2.48 -16.46
CA CYS A 24 -5.47 -3.37 -16.19
C CYS A 24 -6.62 -2.62 -15.50
N ALA A 25 -6.31 -1.82 -14.48
CA ALA A 25 -7.29 -1.01 -13.76
C ALA A 25 -7.89 0.09 -14.66
N GLY A 26 -7.11 0.62 -15.60
CA GLY A 26 -7.58 1.58 -16.60
C GLY A 26 -8.62 0.98 -17.57
N ARG A 27 -8.40 -0.27 -17.99
CA ARG A 27 -9.32 -0.96 -18.94
C ARG A 27 -10.55 -1.54 -18.29
N LEU A 28 -10.41 -2.16 -17.12
CA LEU A 28 -11.50 -2.83 -16.40
C LEU A 28 -12.30 -1.90 -15.49
N GLY A 29 -11.72 -0.75 -15.15
CA GLY A 29 -12.22 0.12 -14.08
C GLY A 29 -11.71 -0.31 -12.71
N SER A 30 -11.52 0.66 -11.81
CA SER A 30 -10.88 0.46 -10.50
C SER A 30 -11.61 -0.56 -9.62
N ILE A 31 -12.95 -0.52 -9.61
CA ILE A 31 -13.78 -1.40 -8.78
C ILE A 31 -13.70 -2.85 -9.29
N ALA A 32 -13.84 -3.05 -10.60
CA ALA A 32 -13.79 -4.39 -11.19
C ALA A 32 -12.42 -5.02 -11.03
N TYR A 33 -11.36 -4.25 -11.28
CA TYR A 33 -9.99 -4.68 -11.07
C TYR A 33 -9.73 -5.06 -9.60
N GLY A 34 -10.11 -4.20 -8.65
CA GLY A 34 -9.97 -4.45 -7.21
C GLY A 34 -10.67 -5.73 -6.78
N ARG A 35 -11.91 -5.95 -7.24
CA ARG A 35 -12.70 -7.16 -6.94
C ARG A 35 -11.99 -8.43 -7.43
N TRP A 36 -11.52 -8.48 -8.66
CA TRP A 36 -10.83 -9.64 -9.22
C TRP A 36 -9.51 -9.89 -8.52
N ARG A 37 -8.73 -8.85 -8.26
CA ARG A 37 -7.47 -8.95 -7.53
C ARG A 37 -7.67 -9.54 -6.13
N LEU A 38 -8.65 -9.04 -5.38
CA LEU A 38 -8.97 -9.55 -4.05
C LEU A 38 -9.47 -10.98 -4.08
N PHE A 39 -10.27 -11.35 -5.07
CA PHE A 39 -10.74 -12.72 -5.25
C PHE A 39 -9.59 -13.70 -5.43
N PHE A 40 -8.65 -13.41 -6.32
CA PHE A 40 -7.47 -14.25 -6.51
C PHE A 40 -6.54 -14.25 -5.30
N ALA A 41 -6.33 -13.11 -4.66
CA ALA A 41 -5.55 -13.02 -3.43
C ALA A 41 -6.16 -13.87 -2.30
N MET A 42 -7.48 -13.84 -2.15
CA MET A 42 -8.20 -14.64 -1.16
C MET A 42 -8.01 -16.15 -1.41
N ILE A 43 -8.12 -16.59 -2.66
CA ILE A 43 -7.89 -18.00 -3.02
C ILE A 43 -6.44 -18.40 -2.69
N LEU A 44 -5.46 -17.60 -3.11
CA LEU A 44 -4.06 -17.92 -2.95
C LEU A 44 -3.63 -17.93 -1.47
N LEU A 45 -3.99 -16.88 -0.74
CA LEU A 45 -3.67 -16.76 0.68
C LEU A 45 -4.47 -17.75 1.52
N GLY A 46 -5.73 -18.00 1.16
CA GLY A 46 -6.57 -19.02 1.81
C GLY A 46 -5.99 -20.42 1.63
N ALA A 47 -5.56 -20.77 0.41
CA ALA A 47 -4.92 -22.05 0.15
C ALA A 47 -3.60 -22.20 0.94
N MET A 48 -2.77 -21.15 0.97
CA MET A 48 -1.55 -21.15 1.79
C MET A 48 -1.87 -21.30 3.28
N GLY A 49 -2.85 -20.59 3.80
CA GLY A 49 -3.28 -20.69 5.20
C GLY A 49 -3.76 -22.09 5.58
N LEU A 50 -4.48 -22.76 4.66
CA LEU A 50 -4.90 -24.16 4.85
C LEU A 50 -3.72 -25.12 4.84
N LEU A 51 -2.81 -24.97 3.87
CA LEU A 51 -1.64 -25.84 3.73
C LEU A 51 -0.64 -25.72 4.90
N THR A 52 -0.47 -24.50 5.41
CA THR A 52 0.43 -24.24 6.55
C THR A 52 -0.23 -24.45 7.92
N GLY A 53 -1.54 -24.74 7.95
CA GLY A 53 -2.29 -24.88 9.21
C GLY A 53 -2.48 -23.57 9.95
N GLY A 54 -2.25 -22.42 9.32
CA GLY A 54 -2.33 -21.08 9.93
C GLY A 54 -3.69 -20.77 10.56
N PHE A 55 -4.77 -21.33 10.01
CA PHE A 55 -6.12 -21.14 10.58
C PHE A 55 -6.35 -21.86 11.91
N ARG A 56 -5.51 -22.84 12.28
CA ARG A 56 -5.67 -23.60 13.54
C ARG A 56 -5.32 -22.79 14.80
N THR A 57 -4.52 -21.75 14.62
CA THR A 57 -4.04 -20.90 15.72
C THR A 57 -4.81 -19.58 15.83
N MET A 58 -5.75 -19.33 14.92
CA MET A 58 -6.53 -18.09 14.88
C MET A 58 -7.74 -18.18 15.82
N SER A 59 -7.91 -17.16 16.65
CA SER A 59 -9.13 -16.94 17.43
C SER A 59 -10.22 -16.29 16.59
N GLY A 60 -11.46 -16.28 17.07
CA GLY A 60 -12.56 -15.57 16.41
C GLY A 60 -12.31 -14.06 16.28
N ASP A 61 -11.64 -13.48 17.29
CA ASP A 61 -11.28 -12.06 17.29
C ASP A 61 -10.23 -11.74 16.24
N ASP A 62 -9.26 -12.63 16.03
CA ASP A 62 -8.26 -12.48 14.96
C ASP A 62 -8.91 -12.49 13.57
N LEU A 63 -9.90 -13.37 13.36
CA LEU A 63 -10.66 -13.42 12.11
C LEU A 63 -11.47 -12.14 11.87
N LEU A 64 -12.09 -11.60 12.92
CA LEU A 64 -12.83 -10.34 12.85
C LEU A 64 -11.90 -9.18 12.48
N LEU A 65 -10.75 -9.07 13.16
CA LEU A 65 -9.75 -8.03 12.87
C LEU A 65 -9.20 -8.14 11.45
N LEU A 66 -8.91 -9.35 10.99
CA LEU A 66 -8.47 -9.60 9.61
C LEU A 66 -9.55 -9.22 8.59
N ALA A 67 -10.82 -9.56 8.85
CA ALA A 67 -11.93 -9.21 7.98
C ALA A 67 -12.13 -7.68 7.89
N LEU A 68 -12.08 -6.99 9.03
CA LEU A 68 -12.18 -5.53 9.10
C LEU A 68 -10.99 -4.86 8.39
N SER A 69 -9.77 -5.30 8.70
CA SER A 69 -8.54 -4.78 8.08
C SER A 69 -8.53 -5.02 6.57
N GLY A 70 -8.93 -6.21 6.12
CA GLY A 70 -9.03 -6.52 4.69
C GLY A 70 -10.10 -5.68 3.98
N THR A 71 -11.25 -5.46 4.61
CA THR A 71 -12.32 -4.65 4.02
C THR A 71 -11.93 -3.18 3.94
N VAL A 72 -11.42 -2.61 5.01
CA VAL A 72 -11.06 -1.17 5.04
C VAL A 72 -9.76 -0.93 4.28
N GLY A 73 -8.72 -1.69 4.56
CA GLY A 73 -7.39 -1.46 3.97
C GLY A 73 -7.31 -1.90 2.51
N LEU A 74 -7.67 -3.14 2.22
CA LEU A 74 -7.50 -3.69 0.88
C LEU A 74 -8.65 -3.33 -0.06
N PHE A 75 -9.92 -3.50 0.37
CA PHE A 75 -11.04 -3.24 -0.54
C PHE A 75 -11.27 -1.75 -0.74
N ILE A 76 -11.46 -0.97 0.34
CA ILE A 76 -11.71 0.47 0.24
C ILE A 76 -10.44 1.21 -0.15
N GLY A 77 -9.33 0.96 0.53
CA GLY A 77 -8.06 1.65 0.32
C GLY A 77 -7.49 1.43 -1.08
N ASP A 78 -7.38 0.19 -1.53
CA ASP A 78 -6.88 -0.12 -2.87
C ASP A 78 -7.82 0.38 -3.97
N THR A 79 -9.14 0.26 -3.79
CA THR A 79 -10.11 0.80 -4.76
C THR A 79 -9.96 2.32 -4.90
N ALA A 80 -9.81 3.04 -3.80
CA ALA A 80 -9.56 4.48 -3.80
C ALA A 80 -8.21 4.82 -4.47
N TYR A 81 -7.17 4.02 -4.21
CA TYR A 81 -5.86 4.18 -4.82
C TYR A 81 -5.91 4.01 -6.33
N TYR A 82 -6.50 2.93 -6.84
CA TYR A 82 -6.65 2.73 -8.29
C TYR A 82 -7.60 3.76 -8.93
N ALA A 83 -8.63 4.21 -8.23
CA ALA A 83 -9.48 5.30 -8.70
C ALA A 83 -8.71 6.62 -8.82
N SER A 84 -7.81 6.90 -7.87
CA SER A 84 -6.94 8.08 -7.94
C SER A 84 -5.95 7.98 -9.09
N MET A 85 -5.38 6.81 -9.36
CA MET A 85 -4.52 6.58 -10.52
C MET A 85 -5.23 6.85 -11.85
N ASN A 86 -6.48 6.41 -11.97
CA ASN A 86 -7.25 6.61 -13.20
C ASN A 86 -7.66 8.09 -13.40
N ARG A 87 -7.82 8.86 -12.33
CA ARG A 87 -8.24 10.28 -12.40
C ARG A 87 -7.08 11.26 -12.43
N LEU A 88 -6.07 11.03 -11.60
CA LEU A 88 -4.94 11.94 -11.39
C LEU A 88 -3.66 11.48 -12.10
N GLY A 89 -3.68 10.25 -12.59
CA GLY A 89 -2.51 9.58 -13.12
C GLY A 89 -1.67 8.87 -12.05
N PRO A 90 -0.88 7.86 -12.47
CA PRO A 90 -0.14 6.99 -11.55
C PRO A 90 0.92 7.74 -10.74
N ARG A 91 1.50 8.80 -11.30
CA ARG A 91 2.54 9.61 -10.66
C ARG A 91 1.98 10.35 -9.43
N ILE A 92 0.89 11.11 -9.60
CA ILE A 92 0.27 11.87 -8.50
C ILE A 92 -0.31 10.93 -7.46
N ALA A 93 -0.97 9.86 -7.89
CA ALA A 93 -1.51 8.85 -6.98
C ALA A 93 -0.39 8.19 -6.14
N GLY A 94 0.76 7.89 -6.75
CA GLY A 94 1.93 7.35 -6.04
C GLY A 94 2.51 8.32 -5.00
N ILE A 95 2.57 9.61 -5.33
CA ILE A 95 3.02 10.66 -4.40
C ILE A 95 2.06 10.74 -3.20
N LEU A 96 0.74 10.78 -3.45
CA LEU A 96 -0.27 10.80 -2.40
C LEU A 96 -0.19 9.53 -1.55
N PHE A 97 0.04 8.36 -2.16
CA PHE A 97 0.21 7.12 -1.43
C PHE A 97 1.45 7.12 -0.53
N ALA A 98 2.55 7.75 -0.95
CA ALA A 98 3.76 7.84 -0.13
C ALA A 98 3.54 8.60 1.20
N THR A 99 2.55 9.48 1.28
CA THR A 99 2.18 10.15 2.53
C THR A 99 1.65 9.19 3.60
N ASN A 100 1.20 7.98 3.18
CA ASN A 100 0.74 6.93 4.10
C ASN A 100 1.81 6.55 5.14
N ALA A 101 3.09 6.56 4.76
CA ALA A 101 4.19 6.27 5.69
C ALA A 101 4.20 7.21 6.91
N VAL A 102 3.83 8.47 6.69
CA VAL A 102 3.77 9.48 7.75
C VAL A 102 2.59 9.23 8.68
N PHE A 103 1.43 8.97 8.10
CA PHE A 103 0.23 8.65 8.89
C PHE A 103 0.42 7.35 9.68
N SER A 104 1.09 6.35 9.10
CA SER A 104 1.40 5.10 9.80
C SER A 104 2.37 5.32 10.96
N ALA A 105 3.41 6.15 10.78
CA ALA A 105 4.33 6.49 11.85
C ALA A 105 3.62 7.26 12.98
N ALA A 106 2.77 8.23 12.64
CA ALA A 106 2.00 8.97 13.62
C ALA A 106 1.03 8.06 14.39
N ALA A 107 0.35 7.14 13.71
CA ALA A 107 -0.53 6.17 14.34
C ALA A 107 0.24 5.22 15.28
N GLY A 108 1.42 4.76 14.88
CA GLY A 108 2.31 3.95 15.73
C GLY A 108 2.65 4.64 17.05
N ILE A 109 3.00 5.92 16.99
CA ILE A 109 3.30 6.72 18.19
C ILE A 109 2.05 6.90 19.06
N ILE A 110 0.91 7.27 18.46
CA ILE A 110 -0.30 7.64 19.19
C ILE A 110 -0.98 6.41 19.82
N PHE A 111 -1.11 5.32 19.08
CA PHE A 111 -1.89 4.15 19.51
C PHE A 111 -1.04 3.05 20.14
N TYR A 112 0.22 2.91 19.75
CA TYR A 112 1.10 1.85 20.25
C TYR A 112 2.22 2.36 21.17
N GLY A 113 2.35 3.68 21.34
CA GLY A 113 3.39 4.28 22.18
C GLY A 113 4.81 4.05 21.65
N ASP A 114 4.95 3.85 20.34
CA ASP A 114 6.24 3.62 19.72
C ASP A 114 7.20 4.78 19.99
N THR A 115 8.44 4.45 20.37
CA THR A 115 9.47 5.47 20.54
C THR A 115 9.95 6.00 19.20
N PHE A 116 9.77 7.30 18.98
CA PHE A 116 10.23 7.95 17.75
C PHE A 116 11.76 8.05 17.75
N SER A 117 12.40 7.10 17.10
CA SER A 117 13.85 7.08 17.02
C SER A 117 14.36 8.10 15.97
N ILE A 118 15.60 8.56 16.12
CA ILE A 118 16.28 9.43 15.14
C ILE A 118 16.26 8.77 13.74
N ARG A 119 16.39 7.44 13.65
CA ARG A 119 16.33 6.72 12.36
C ARG A 119 14.95 6.83 11.72
N SER A 120 13.88 6.70 12.50
CA SER A 120 12.51 6.88 12.03
C SER A 120 12.24 8.31 11.58
N ALA A 121 12.76 9.30 12.32
CA ALA A 121 12.68 10.71 11.95
C ALA A 121 13.36 11.00 10.61
N LEU A 122 14.58 10.49 10.42
CA LEU A 122 15.33 10.64 9.17
C LEU A 122 14.61 9.95 8.00
N GLY A 123 14.10 8.73 8.20
CA GLY A 123 13.33 8.03 7.18
C GLY A 123 12.08 8.80 6.76
N THR A 124 11.32 9.32 7.72
CA THR A 124 10.13 10.13 7.46
C THR A 124 10.49 11.44 6.73
N ALA A 125 11.55 12.13 7.15
CA ALA A 125 12.04 13.33 6.48
C ALA A 125 12.47 13.07 5.03
N LEU A 126 13.13 11.95 4.78
CA LEU A 126 13.52 11.52 3.42
C LEU A 126 12.30 11.24 2.52
N VAL A 127 11.26 10.60 3.07
CA VAL A 127 10.00 10.40 2.34
C VAL A 127 9.37 11.74 1.98
N PHE A 128 9.28 12.68 2.94
CA PHE A 128 8.74 14.01 2.66
C PHE A 128 9.56 14.77 1.61
N ALA A 129 10.88 14.76 1.72
CA ALA A 129 11.76 15.40 0.74
C ALA A 129 11.55 14.79 -0.66
N GLY A 130 11.45 13.46 -0.75
CA GLY A 130 11.16 12.75 -2.00
C GLY A 130 9.80 13.13 -2.59
N VAL A 131 8.75 13.20 -1.77
CA VAL A 131 7.40 13.61 -2.18
C VAL A 131 7.40 15.06 -2.69
N ILE A 132 7.99 16.00 -1.94
CA ILE A 132 8.07 17.42 -2.33
C ILE A 132 8.84 17.56 -3.64
N THR A 133 9.99 16.90 -3.76
CA THR A 133 10.81 16.91 -4.97
C THR A 133 10.01 16.36 -6.16
N ALA A 134 9.31 15.23 -5.99
CA ALA A 134 8.50 14.63 -7.03
C ALA A 134 7.34 15.54 -7.47
N ILE A 135 6.70 16.28 -6.54
CA ILE A 135 5.65 17.25 -6.86
C ILE A 135 6.24 18.42 -7.65
N TYR A 136 7.36 18.99 -7.16
CA TYR A 136 7.98 20.16 -7.80
C TYR A 136 8.39 19.88 -9.24
N PHE A 137 9.03 18.74 -9.50
CA PHE A 137 9.40 18.35 -10.86
C PHE A 137 8.21 17.84 -11.71
N ALA A 138 7.07 17.49 -11.09
CA ALA A 138 5.86 17.13 -11.83
C ALA A 138 5.23 18.33 -12.52
N ASP A 139 5.26 19.50 -11.87
CA ASP A 139 4.63 20.72 -12.36
C ASP A 139 5.43 21.36 -13.50
N GLY A 140 6.74 21.20 -13.51
CA GLY A 140 7.61 21.72 -14.57
C GLY A 140 7.36 21.13 -15.96
N ASN A 141 6.91 19.87 -16.02
CA ASN A 141 6.68 19.18 -17.30
C ASN A 141 5.28 19.42 -17.90
N ARG A 142 4.33 19.93 -17.10
CA ARG A 142 2.98 20.28 -17.56
C ARG A 142 2.90 21.64 -18.28
N LYS A 143 3.94 22.46 -18.13
CA LYS A 143 4.03 23.79 -18.77
C LYS A 143 4.83 23.76 -20.08
N ALA A 144 5.34 22.59 -20.46
CA ALA A 144 6.17 22.44 -21.66
C ALA A 144 5.42 21.80 -22.86
N ASP A 145 4.17 21.34 -22.65
CA ASP A 145 3.23 20.88 -23.69
C ASP A 145 2.05 21.88 -23.81
#